data_e062d5725f9b501a3376956fa622ea40
#
_entry.id   e062d5725f9b501a3376956fa622ea40
#
_cell.length_a   1.000
_cell.length_b   1.000
_cell.length_c   1.000
_cell.angle_alpha   90.00
_cell.angle_beta   90.00
_cell.angle_gamma   90.00
#
_symmetry.space_group_name_H-M   'P 1'
#
loop_
_entity.id
_entity.type
_entity.pdbx_description
1 polymer ?
#
loop_
_entity_poly.entity_id
_entity_poly.type
_entity_poly.pdbx_seq_one_letter_code
_entity_poly.pdbx_strand_id
1 'polypeptide(L)'
;MEDPVGFLNNTTEGIILDEVQNSPQLLSYIQGIVDNDYEKRFILTGSNNFSMLKNVSQSLAGRSAVFELLPFSINELNNYETDTDSLIYKGGYPGIWCDGKDTYTFYSNYVTTYLERDVRNIINIKNLDTFQKFIRICATRIGSIWNSSEVSNEIGASVNTVKSWLSVLQASYIIFMLQPFFTNTRKRLTKSPKLFFTDTGLASFLLEIESESQIKRDKMRGLLFENMIVAEALKQRLNAGRTNNLCFYRDSNGNEVDLITKREGMLNLYEIKSSETYHPDFEKGIKSFIGSFGDIVGSNSIIYNGSLENESREIKLINYKHLPPIM
;
A
#
# COMPACT_ATOMS: atom_id res chain seq x y z
N MET A 1 -23.54 -22.86 -15.41
CA MET A 1 -24.76 -22.27 -14.79
C MET A 1 -25.83 -22.31 -15.88
N GLU A 2 -26.92 -23.04 -15.64
CA GLU A 2 -27.95 -23.28 -16.69
C GLU A 2 -28.87 -22.06 -16.90
N ASP A 3 -29.10 -21.24 -15.87
CA ASP A 3 -29.92 -20.01 -15.97
C ASP A 3 -29.29 -18.86 -15.16
N PRO A 4 -28.29 -18.14 -15.71
CA PRO A 4 -27.67 -16.99 -15.04
C PRO A 4 -28.65 -15.84 -14.78
N VAL A 5 -29.59 -15.61 -15.67
CA VAL A 5 -30.55 -14.49 -15.55
C VAL A 5 -31.56 -14.77 -14.44
N GLY A 6 -32.09 -15.98 -14.34
CA GLY A 6 -32.98 -16.39 -13.26
C GLY A 6 -32.28 -16.31 -11.92
N PHE A 7 -31.02 -16.78 -11.85
CA PHE A 7 -30.19 -16.66 -10.63
C PHE A 7 -30.01 -15.21 -10.18
N LEU A 8 -29.61 -14.32 -11.10
CA LEU A 8 -29.38 -12.90 -10.79
C LEU A 8 -30.65 -12.13 -10.48
N ASN A 9 -31.82 -12.57 -10.99
CA ASN A 9 -33.08 -11.93 -10.72
C ASN A 9 -33.86 -12.43 -9.50
N ASN A 10 -33.41 -13.53 -8.89
CA ASN A 10 -34.10 -14.17 -7.75
C ASN A 10 -34.05 -13.38 -6.43
N THR A 11 -33.36 -12.23 -6.39
CA THR A 11 -33.25 -11.38 -5.20
C THR A 11 -33.82 -9.99 -5.49
N THR A 12 -34.57 -9.44 -4.55
CA THR A 12 -35.16 -8.09 -4.64
C THR A 12 -34.19 -6.99 -4.19
N GLU A 13 -33.25 -7.30 -3.30
CA GLU A 13 -32.40 -6.29 -2.63
C GLU A 13 -30.98 -6.14 -3.23
N GLY A 14 -30.52 -7.14 -3.96
CA GLY A 14 -29.17 -7.18 -4.53
C GLY A 14 -28.43 -8.48 -4.24
N ILE A 15 -27.24 -8.62 -4.80
CA ILE A 15 -26.42 -9.84 -4.71
C ILE A 15 -24.95 -9.46 -4.45
N ILE A 16 -24.32 -10.21 -3.54
CA ILE A 16 -22.86 -10.22 -3.39
C ILE A 16 -22.34 -11.42 -4.16
N LEU A 17 -21.49 -11.19 -5.15
CA LEU A 17 -20.82 -12.23 -5.93
C LEU A 17 -19.34 -12.22 -5.60
N ASP A 18 -18.92 -13.28 -4.92
CA ASP A 18 -17.52 -13.45 -4.53
C ASP A 18 -16.73 -14.16 -5.62
N GLU A 19 -15.44 -13.78 -5.79
CA GLU A 19 -14.52 -14.32 -6.79
C GLU A 19 -15.09 -14.28 -8.22
N VAL A 20 -15.73 -13.17 -8.62
CA VAL A 20 -16.47 -13.03 -9.88
C VAL A 20 -15.59 -13.26 -11.11
N GLN A 21 -14.26 -13.13 -11.01
CA GLN A 21 -13.33 -13.44 -12.09
C GLN A 21 -13.37 -14.91 -12.53
N ASN A 22 -13.89 -15.83 -11.70
CA ASN A 22 -14.08 -17.24 -12.04
C ASN A 22 -15.28 -17.46 -12.97
N SER A 23 -16.15 -16.46 -13.09
CA SER A 23 -17.34 -16.51 -13.96
C SER A 23 -17.57 -15.19 -14.69
N PRO A 24 -16.61 -14.75 -15.53
CA PRO A 24 -16.63 -13.42 -16.16
C PRO A 24 -17.84 -13.17 -17.06
N GLN A 25 -18.48 -14.22 -17.57
CA GLN A 25 -19.71 -14.13 -18.36
C GLN A 25 -20.88 -13.51 -17.56
N LEU A 26 -20.89 -13.60 -16.22
CA LEU A 26 -21.91 -12.98 -15.38
C LEU A 26 -21.93 -11.46 -15.51
N LEU A 27 -20.81 -10.83 -15.79
CA LEU A 27 -20.72 -9.37 -15.92
C LEU A 27 -21.57 -8.81 -17.05
N SER A 28 -21.70 -9.55 -18.16
CA SER A 28 -22.57 -9.15 -19.28
C SER A 28 -24.06 -9.24 -18.93
N TYR A 29 -24.45 -10.23 -18.12
CA TYR A 29 -25.85 -10.33 -17.63
C TYR A 29 -26.15 -9.24 -16.61
N ILE A 30 -25.20 -8.96 -15.68
CA ILE A 30 -25.32 -7.86 -14.71
C ILE A 30 -25.48 -6.53 -15.43
N GLN A 31 -24.69 -6.28 -16.48
CA GLN A 31 -24.83 -5.09 -17.32
C GLN A 31 -26.26 -4.94 -17.84
N GLY A 32 -26.83 -5.99 -18.45
CA GLY A 32 -28.20 -5.96 -18.97
C GLY A 32 -29.26 -5.72 -17.88
N ILE A 33 -29.03 -6.23 -16.65
CA ILE A 33 -29.95 -6.00 -15.54
C ILE A 33 -29.87 -4.55 -15.06
N VAL A 34 -28.66 -4.04 -14.80
CA VAL A 34 -28.45 -2.67 -14.30
C VAL A 34 -28.91 -1.61 -15.29
N ASP A 35 -28.83 -1.87 -16.59
CA ASP A 35 -29.32 -0.95 -17.63
C ASP A 35 -30.87 -0.86 -17.65
N ASN A 36 -31.57 -1.87 -17.14
CA ASN A 36 -33.04 -1.91 -17.10
C ASN A 36 -33.63 -1.63 -15.70
N ASP A 37 -32.87 -1.88 -14.64
CA ASP A 37 -33.29 -1.71 -13.23
C ASP A 37 -32.18 -1.08 -12.42
N TYR A 38 -32.24 0.24 -12.21
CA TYR A 38 -31.24 1.01 -11.46
C TYR A 38 -31.31 0.80 -9.94
N GLU A 39 -32.38 0.24 -9.42
CA GLU A 39 -32.50 -0.03 -7.97
C GLU A 39 -31.75 -1.31 -7.56
N LYS A 40 -31.53 -2.21 -8.51
CA LYS A 40 -30.86 -3.48 -8.23
C LYS A 40 -29.35 -3.27 -8.05
N ARG A 41 -28.83 -3.72 -6.94
CA ARG A 41 -27.42 -3.50 -6.52
C ARG A 41 -26.64 -4.79 -6.56
N PHE A 42 -25.40 -4.70 -7.05
CA PHE A 42 -24.44 -5.81 -7.05
C PHE A 42 -23.16 -5.39 -6.35
N ILE A 43 -22.66 -6.25 -5.47
CA ILE A 43 -21.32 -6.15 -4.91
C ILE A 43 -20.52 -7.29 -5.52
N LEU A 44 -19.45 -6.95 -6.23
CA LEU A 44 -18.60 -7.89 -6.93
C LEU A 44 -17.24 -7.89 -6.22
N THR A 45 -16.78 -9.04 -5.74
CA THR A 45 -15.46 -9.16 -5.15
C THR A 45 -14.54 -10.00 -6.01
N GLY A 46 -13.24 -9.85 -5.84
CA GLY A 46 -12.24 -10.67 -6.51
C GLY A 46 -10.83 -10.35 -6.05
N SER A 47 -10.04 -11.39 -5.88
CA SER A 47 -8.65 -11.30 -5.45
C SER A 47 -7.67 -10.96 -6.57
N ASN A 48 -8.08 -11.08 -7.84
CA ASN A 48 -7.22 -10.86 -9.00
C ASN A 48 -7.55 -9.56 -9.73
N ASN A 49 -6.79 -8.50 -9.40
CA ASN A 49 -6.96 -7.17 -9.97
C ASN A 49 -6.88 -7.13 -11.51
N PHE A 50 -5.93 -7.86 -12.12
CA PHE A 50 -5.73 -7.82 -13.57
C PHE A 50 -6.92 -8.35 -14.38
N SER A 51 -7.40 -9.53 -14.02
CA SER A 51 -8.52 -10.15 -14.76
C SER A 51 -9.84 -9.45 -14.43
N MET A 52 -10.03 -9.05 -13.17
CA MET A 52 -11.24 -8.38 -12.72
C MET A 52 -11.40 -7.00 -13.36
N LEU A 53 -10.40 -6.11 -13.28
CA LEU A 53 -10.47 -4.78 -13.86
C LEU A 53 -10.65 -4.80 -15.38
N LYS A 54 -9.97 -5.72 -16.07
CA LYS A 54 -10.16 -5.88 -17.52
C LYS A 54 -11.59 -6.23 -17.88
N ASN A 55 -12.18 -7.19 -17.18
CA ASN A 55 -13.54 -7.66 -17.48
C ASN A 55 -14.61 -6.64 -17.06
N VAL A 56 -14.44 -6.01 -15.88
CA VAL A 56 -15.33 -4.94 -15.39
C VAL A 56 -15.28 -3.73 -16.31
N SER A 57 -14.09 -3.30 -16.76
CA SER A 57 -13.97 -2.16 -17.69
C SER A 57 -14.59 -2.41 -19.06
N GLN A 58 -14.67 -3.66 -19.50
CA GLN A 58 -15.32 -4.01 -20.76
C GLN A 58 -16.84 -4.02 -20.65
N SER A 59 -17.40 -4.55 -19.56
CA SER A 59 -18.84 -4.78 -19.43
C SER A 59 -19.56 -3.74 -18.58
N LEU A 60 -18.90 -3.20 -17.52
CA LEU A 60 -19.52 -2.33 -16.53
C LEU A 60 -18.96 -0.90 -16.50
N ALA A 61 -18.29 -0.46 -17.57
CA ALA A 61 -17.76 0.90 -17.66
C ALA A 61 -18.87 1.95 -17.46
N GLY A 62 -18.65 2.87 -16.51
CA GLY A 62 -19.63 3.91 -16.15
C GLY A 62 -20.83 3.43 -15.32
N ARG A 63 -20.91 2.13 -14.99
CA ARG A 63 -21.98 1.51 -14.19
C ARG A 63 -21.50 0.98 -12.84
N SER A 64 -20.21 1.01 -12.59
CA SER A 64 -19.61 0.46 -11.37
C SER A 64 -18.65 1.46 -10.73
N ALA A 65 -18.60 1.45 -9.40
CA ALA A 65 -17.51 2.05 -8.62
C ALA A 65 -16.52 0.94 -8.22
N VAL A 66 -15.24 1.21 -8.36
CA VAL A 66 -14.18 0.26 -7.97
C VAL A 66 -13.55 0.74 -6.68
N PHE A 67 -13.51 -0.14 -5.68
CA PHE A 67 -12.84 0.08 -4.41
C PHE A 67 -11.70 -0.91 -4.25
N GLU A 68 -10.57 -0.42 -3.80
CA GLU A 68 -9.39 -1.23 -3.47
C GLU A 68 -9.31 -1.38 -1.96
N LEU A 69 -9.42 -2.61 -1.46
CA LEU A 69 -9.40 -2.92 -0.04
C LEU A 69 -8.07 -3.55 0.34
N LEU A 70 -7.27 -2.79 1.09
CA LEU A 70 -6.00 -3.24 1.65
C LEU A 70 -6.20 -3.84 3.07
N PRO A 71 -5.18 -4.48 3.66
CA PRO A 71 -5.22 -4.89 5.07
C PRO A 71 -5.60 -3.73 5.99
N PHE A 72 -6.09 -4.02 7.20
CA PHE A 72 -6.57 -3.02 8.15
C PHE A 72 -5.65 -1.80 8.28
N SER A 73 -6.25 -0.62 8.32
CA SER A 73 -5.60 0.64 8.70
C SER A 73 -5.35 0.69 10.22
N ILE A 74 -4.49 1.59 10.67
CA ILE A 74 -4.23 1.82 12.09
C ILE A 74 -5.55 2.19 12.81
N ASN A 75 -6.40 2.99 12.17
CA ASN A 75 -7.68 3.40 12.74
C ASN A 75 -8.64 2.22 12.94
N GLU A 76 -8.66 1.23 12.05
CA GLU A 76 -9.49 0.02 12.20
C GLU A 76 -8.97 -0.87 13.32
N LEU A 77 -7.68 -0.76 13.67
CA LEU A 77 -7.04 -1.49 14.76
C LEU A 77 -7.09 -0.76 16.12
N ASN A 78 -7.66 0.43 16.22
CA ASN A 78 -7.72 1.21 17.48
C ASN A 78 -8.38 0.52 18.66
N ASN A 79 -9.24 -0.49 18.41
CA ASN A 79 -9.87 -1.29 19.46
C ASN A 79 -8.94 -2.35 20.07
N TYR A 80 -7.77 -2.57 19.49
CA TYR A 80 -6.78 -3.50 19.98
C TYR A 80 -5.68 -2.73 20.73
N GLU A 81 -5.50 -3.03 22.01
CA GLU A 81 -4.37 -2.49 22.77
C GLU A 81 -3.06 -3.06 22.20
N THR A 82 -2.29 -2.21 21.54
CA THR A 82 -1.05 -2.64 20.89
C THR A 82 -0.03 -1.51 20.87
N ASP A 83 1.24 -1.89 20.92
CA ASP A 83 2.35 -0.96 20.75
C ASP A 83 2.83 -0.92 19.29
N THR A 84 3.77 -0.02 19.03
CA THR A 84 4.32 0.21 17.69
C THR A 84 5.01 -1.03 17.12
N ASP A 85 5.77 -1.73 17.93
CA ASP A 85 6.57 -2.87 17.47
C ASP A 85 5.65 -4.08 17.17
N SER A 86 4.58 -4.24 17.95
CA SER A 86 3.51 -5.20 17.68
C SER A 86 2.76 -4.89 16.37
N LEU A 87 2.39 -3.62 16.13
CA LEU A 87 1.76 -3.21 14.86
C LEU A 87 2.66 -3.48 13.66
N ILE A 88 3.94 -3.17 13.76
CA ILE A 88 4.91 -3.44 12.69
C ILE A 88 5.02 -4.94 12.43
N TYR A 89 5.13 -5.77 13.48
CA TYR A 89 5.30 -7.21 13.37
C TYR A 89 4.05 -7.92 12.87
N LYS A 90 2.87 -7.57 13.41
CA LYS A 90 1.60 -8.21 13.06
C LYS A 90 1.04 -7.73 11.71
N GLY A 91 1.35 -6.48 11.32
CA GLY A 91 0.72 -5.88 10.15
C GLY A 91 -0.79 -5.68 10.33
N GLY A 92 -1.54 -5.64 9.23
CA GLY A 92 -2.98 -5.35 9.23
C GLY A 92 -3.86 -6.49 8.70
N TYR A 93 -3.36 -7.70 8.46
CA TYR A 93 -4.22 -8.78 7.95
C TYR A 93 -5.26 -9.25 8.97
N PRO A 94 -6.57 -9.27 8.62
CA PRO A 94 -7.67 -9.62 9.55
C PRO A 94 -7.48 -10.95 10.25
N GLY A 95 -6.94 -11.97 9.57
CA GLY A 95 -6.74 -13.30 10.15
C GLY A 95 -5.87 -13.33 11.41
N ILE A 96 -4.97 -12.34 11.58
CA ILE A 96 -4.14 -12.21 12.78
C ILE A 96 -4.94 -11.57 13.92
N TRP A 97 -5.72 -10.54 13.62
CA TRP A 97 -6.42 -9.73 14.62
C TRP A 97 -7.77 -10.31 15.01
N CYS A 98 -8.57 -10.78 14.04
CA CYS A 98 -9.93 -11.28 14.28
C CYS A 98 -9.94 -12.76 14.64
N ASP A 99 -9.09 -13.58 14.02
CA ASP A 99 -9.06 -15.04 14.22
C ASP A 99 -7.99 -15.48 15.21
N GLY A 100 -7.13 -14.56 15.69
CA GLY A 100 -6.05 -14.86 16.64
C GLY A 100 -4.98 -15.81 16.07
N LYS A 101 -4.78 -15.81 14.74
CA LYS A 101 -3.75 -16.65 14.10
C LYS A 101 -2.36 -16.21 14.52
N ASP A 102 -1.50 -17.20 14.75
CA ASP A 102 -0.07 -16.92 14.97
C ASP A 102 0.54 -16.20 13.77
N THR A 103 1.21 -15.07 14.05
CA THR A 103 1.69 -14.14 13.03
C THR A 103 2.69 -14.79 12.07
N TYR A 104 3.67 -15.52 12.62
CA TYR A 104 4.70 -16.17 11.80
C TYR A 104 4.09 -17.25 10.91
N THR A 105 3.26 -18.12 11.48
CA THR A 105 2.55 -19.17 10.74
C THR A 105 1.64 -18.59 9.67
N PHE A 106 0.95 -17.49 9.96
CA PHE A 106 0.08 -16.81 9.00
C PHE A 106 0.87 -16.35 7.77
N TYR A 107 1.97 -15.59 7.96
CA TYR A 107 2.75 -15.09 6.83
C TYR A 107 3.52 -16.18 6.10
N SER A 108 4.00 -17.20 6.79
CA SER A 108 4.61 -18.38 6.17
C SER A 108 3.63 -19.06 5.20
N ASN A 109 2.40 -19.29 5.65
CA ASN A 109 1.36 -19.86 4.79
C ASN A 109 0.96 -18.90 3.66
N TYR A 110 0.86 -17.59 3.94
CA TYR A 110 0.51 -16.58 2.94
C TYR A 110 1.55 -16.53 1.81
N VAL A 111 2.84 -16.55 2.13
CA VAL A 111 3.90 -16.59 1.12
C VAL A 111 3.81 -17.86 0.30
N THR A 112 3.70 -19.02 0.93
CA THR A 112 3.68 -20.31 0.23
C THR A 112 2.43 -20.50 -0.63
N THR A 113 1.25 -20.11 -0.13
CA THR A 113 -0.01 -20.37 -0.82
C THR A 113 -0.39 -19.29 -1.81
N TYR A 114 -0.19 -18.03 -1.48
CA TYR A 114 -0.58 -16.91 -2.33
C TYR A 114 0.56 -16.40 -3.21
N LEU A 115 1.70 -16.03 -2.62
CA LEU A 115 2.80 -15.46 -3.41
C LEU A 115 3.44 -16.50 -4.34
N GLU A 116 3.73 -17.68 -3.84
CA GLU A 116 4.41 -18.71 -4.64
C GLU A 116 3.48 -19.42 -5.62
N ARG A 117 2.22 -19.58 -5.30
CA ARG A 117 1.26 -20.28 -6.14
C ARG A 117 0.50 -19.34 -7.06
N ASP A 118 -0.19 -18.37 -6.53
CA ASP A 118 -1.14 -17.56 -7.30
C ASP A 118 -0.43 -16.47 -8.10
N VAL A 119 0.50 -15.73 -7.49
CA VAL A 119 1.31 -14.72 -8.19
C VAL A 119 2.21 -15.37 -9.25
N ARG A 120 2.78 -16.55 -8.94
CA ARG A 120 3.56 -17.32 -9.89
C ARG A 120 2.78 -17.68 -11.16
N ASN A 121 1.53 -18.08 -11.02
CA ASN A 121 0.69 -18.48 -12.15
C ASN A 121 0.40 -17.32 -13.11
N ILE A 122 0.31 -16.10 -12.59
CA ILE A 122 0.04 -14.88 -13.40
C ILE A 122 1.17 -14.63 -14.42
N ILE A 123 2.42 -14.88 -14.07
CA ILE A 123 3.60 -14.55 -14.90
C ILE A 123 4.44 -15.74 -15.30
N ASN A 124 3.93 -16.96 -15.10
CA ASN A 124 4.60 -18.21 -15.49
C ASN A 124 6.08 -18.26 -15.04
N ILE A 125 6.32 -18.05 -13.73
CA ILE A 125 7.65 -18.02 -13.13
C ILE A 125 8.31 -19.40 -13.28
N LYS A 126 9.40 -19.46 -14.04
CA LYS A 126 10.15 -20.71 -14.28
C LYS A 126 11.09 -21.07 -13.12
N ASN A 127 11.62 -20.07 -12.42
CA ASN A 127 12.56 -20.26 -11.31
C ASN A 127 11.99 -19.66 -10.02
N LEU A 128 11.47 -20.52 -9.15
CA LEU A 128 10.85 -20.14 -7.88
C LEU A 128 11.88 -19.59 -6.90
N ASP A 129 13.08 -20.18 -6.82
CA ASP A 129 14.12 -19.74 -5.89
C ASP A 129 14.57 -18.31 -6.19
N THR A 130 14.72 -17.96 -7.47
CA THR A 130 15.06 -16.60 -7.89
C THR A 130 13.93 -15.62 -7.56
N PHE A 131 12.67 -16.03 -7.68
CA PHE A 131 11.53 -15.20 -7.31
C PHE A 131 11.44 -15.00 -5.79
N GLN A 132 11.68 -16.02 -5.00
CA GLN A 132 11.75 -15.89 -3.53
C GLN A 132 12.87 -14.92 -3.12
N LYS A 133 14.06 -15.03 -3.73
CA LYS A 133 15.15 -14.06 -3.52
C LYS A 133 14.70 -12.63 -3.89
N PHE A 134 14.00 -12.46 -5.02
CA PHE A 134 13.49 -11.18 -5.46
C PHE A 134 12.54 -10.55 -4.42
N ILE A 135 11.58 -11.30 -3.89
CA ILE A 135 10.64 -10.79 -2.88
C ILE A 135 11.36 -10.38 -1.60
N ARG A 136 12.34 -11.19 -1.14
CA ARG A 136 13.15 -10.84 0.03
C ARG A 136 13.99 -9.59 -0.19
N ILE A 137 14.57 -9.41 -1.38
CA ILE A 137 15.28 -8.18 -1.75
C ILE A 137 14.33 -6.98 -1.75
N CYS A 138 13.08 -7.12 -2.21
CA CYS A 138 12.10 -6.06 -2.08
C CYS A 138 11.94 -5.62 -0.62
N ALA A 139 11.88 -6.55 0.34
CA ALA A 139 11.79 -6.24 1.76
C ALA A 139 13.03 -5.51 2.29
N THR A 140 14.22 -5.86 1.86
CA THR A 140 15.46 -5.13 2.25
C THR A 140 15.58 -3.74 1.63
N ARG A 141 14.77 -3.42 0.61
CA ARG A 141 14.77 -2.15 -0.13
C ARG A 141 13.58 -1.24 0.23
N ILE A 142 12.88 -1.54 1.33
CA ILE A 142 11.79 -0.69 1.84
C ILE A 142 12.28 0.74 2.04
N GLY A 143 11.48 1.73 1.62
CA GLY A 143 11.79 3.16 1.74
C GLY A 143 12.96 3.63 0.87
N SER A 144 13.57 2.75 0.08
CA SER A 144 14.70 3.06 -0.78
C SER A 144 14.27 3.34 -2.21
N ILE A 145 15.06 4.18 -2.91
CA ILE A 145 14.87 4.42 -4.34
C ILE A 145 15.10 3.11 -5.10
N TRP A 146 14.12 2.71 -5.89
CA TRP A 146 14.17 1.46 -6.62
C TRP A 146 15.08 1.52 -7.85
N ASN A 147 15.98 0.53 -7.97
CA ASN A 147 16.82 0.34 -9.12
C ASN A 147 16.72 -1.09 -9.66
N SER A 148 15.95 -1.29 -10.72
CA SER A 148 15.74 -2.61 -11.32
C SER A 148 17.02 -3.24 -11.86
N SER A 149 18.01 -2.45 -12.27
CA SER A 149 19.29 -2.97 -12.80
C SER A 149 20.17 -3.54 -11.68
N GLU A 150 20.23 -2.89 -10.52
CA GLU A 150 20.92 -3.43 -9.35
C GLU A 150 20.31 -4.74 -8.90
N VAL A 151 18.97 -4.76 -8.73
CA VAL A 151 18.25 -5.96 -8.30
C VAL A 151 18.43 -7.11 -9.30
N SER A 152 18.40 -6.83 -10.61
CA SER A 152 18.61 -7.85 -11.64
C SER A 152 19.98 -8.51 -11.55
N ASN A 153 21.02 -7.74 -11.28
CA ASN A 153 22.37 -8.26 -11.05
C ASN A 153 22.46 -9.11 -9.79
N GLU A 154 21.83 -8.66 -8.69
CA GLU A 154 21.87 -9.33 -7.40
C GLU A 154 21.16 -10.70 -7.42
N ILE A 155 20.06 -10.84 -8.17
CA ILE A 155 19.32 -12.12 -8.27
C ILE A 155 19.70 -12.97 -9.48
N GLY A 156 20.55 -12.48 -10.37
CA GLY A 156 20.92 -13.19 -11.60
C GLY A 156 19.77 -13.30 -12.62
N ALA A 157 18.88 -12.31 -12.69
CA ALA A 157 17.76 -12.29 -13.64
C ALA A 157 17.87 -11.10 -14.61
N SER A 158 17.08 -11.07 -15.69
CA SER A 158 17.06 -9.93 -16.59
C SER A 158 16.31 -8.74 -15.96
N VAL A 159 16.67 -7.50 -16.35
CA VAL A 159 15.97 -6.29 -15.93
C VAL A 159 14.47 -6.35 -16.29
N ASN A 160 14.14 -6.93 -17.45
CA ASN A 160 12.77 -7.09 -17.89
C ASN A 160 12.00 -8.08 -16.98
N THR A 161 12.65 -9.15 -16.53
CA THR A 161 12.08 -10.08 -15.55
C THR A 161 11.78 -9.38 -14.23
N VAL A 162 12.73 -8.60 -13.70
CA VAL A 162 12.54 -7.81 -12.46
C VAL A 162 11.37 -6.83 -12.60
N LYS A 163 11.29 -6.10 -13.72
CA LYS A 163 10.18 -5.17 -13.98
C LYS A 163 8.83 -5.89 -14.07
N SER A 164 8.78 -7.05 -14.72
CA SER A 164 7.56 -7.87 -14.82
C SER A 164 7.11 -8.34 -13.44
N TRP A 165 8.04 -8.88 -12.64
CA TRP A 165 7.74 -9.32 -11.27
C TRP A 165 7.29 -8.18 -10.36
N LEU A 166 7.96 -7.02 -10.47
CA LEU A 166 7.57 -5.83 -9.73
C LEU A 166 6.13 -5.40 -10.06
N SER A 167 5.77 -5.39 -11.36
CA SER A 167 4.43 -5.03 -11.81
C SER A 167 3.35 -5.98 -11.27
N VAL A 168 3.67 -7.28 -11.17
CA VAL A 168 2.73 -8.25 -10.61
C VAL A 168 2.58 -8.07 -9.09
N LEU A 169 3.67 -7.86 -8.34
CA LEU A 169 3.57 -7.57 -6.90
C LEU A 169 2.76 -6.29 -6.63
N GLN A 170 2.87 -5.26 -7.48
CA GLN A 170 2.04 -4.05 -7.36
C GLN A 170 0.57 -4.35 -7.64
N ALA A 171 0.27 -5.08 -8.70
CA ALA A 171 -1.10 -5.39 -9.06
C ALA A 171 -1.77 -6.42 -8.14
N SER A 172 -0.96 -7.17 -7.38
CA SER A 172 -1.44 -8.05 -6.32
C SER A 172 -1.49 -7.37 -4.94
N TYR A 173 -1.31 -6.04 -4.90
CA TYR A 173 -1.32 -5.23 -3.67
C TYR A 173 -0.32 -5.72 -2.60
N ILE A 174 0.79 -6.33 -3.00
CA ILE A 174 1.87 -6.70 -2.07
C ILE A 174 2.76 -5.51 -1.78
N ILE A 175 3.10 -4.78 -2.84
CA ILE A 175 3.92 -3.57 -2.79
C ILE A 175 3.24 -2.43 -3.53
N PHE A 176 3.70 -1.22 -3.26
CA PHE A 176 3.39 -0.05 -4.09
C PHE A 176 4.63 0.83 -4.25
N MET A 177 4.59 1.66 -5.28
CA MET A 177 5.70 2.56 -5.59
C MET A 177 5.30 4.00 -5.29
N LEU A 178 5.96 4.61 -4.29
CA LEU A 178 5.79 6.02 -3.97
C LEU A 178 6.56 6.86 -4.99
N GLN A 179 5.85 7.69 -5.74
CA GLN A 179 6.45 8.48 -6.82
C GLN A 179 7.17 9.71 -6.26
N PRO A 180 8.27 10.16 -6.87
CA PRO A 180 8.90 11.40 -6.47
C PRO A 180 8.06 12.62 -6.87
N PHE A 181 8.08 13.66 -6.01
CA PHE A 181 7.48 14.96 -6.30
C PHE A 181 8.39 15.78 -7.23
N PHE A 182 7.79 16.41 -8.24
CA PHE A 182 8.43 17.40 -9.09
C PHE A 182 7.45 18.48 -9.52
N THR A 183 7.90 19.71 -9.55
CA THR A 183 7.15 20.85 -10.10
C THR A 183 7.04 20.78 -11.63
N ASN A 184 8.01 20.13 -12.31
CA ASN A 184 8.02 19.93 -13.76
C ASN A 184 7.78 18.47 -14.09
N THR A 185 6.68 18.18 -14.81
CA THR A 185 6.25 16.83 -15.19
C THR A 185 7.31 16.06 -15.99
N ARG A 186 8.14 16.75 -16.81
CA ARG A 186 9.19 16.11 -17.60
C ARG A 186 10.33 15.57 -16.73
N LYS A 187 10.67 16.24 -15.63
CA LYS A 187 11.69 15.79 -14.66
C LYS A 187 11.21 14.59 -13.83
N ARG A 188 9.88 14.42 -13.66
CA ARG A 188 9.27 13.32 -12.92
C ARG A 188 9.63 11.94 -13.50
N LEU A 189 9.75 11.84 -14.81
CA LEU A 189 10.05 10.58 -15.52
C LEU A 189 11.50 10.10 -15.36
N THR A 190 12.40 10.94 -14.92
CA THR A 190 13.84 10.64 -14.84
C THR A 190 14.30 10.10 -13.49
N LYS A 191 13.47 10.19 -12.43
CA LYS A 191 13.80 9.70 -11.08
C LYS A 191 12.99 8.47 -10.75
N SER A 192 13.66 7.50 -10.13
CA SER A 192 13.04 6.25 -9.71
C SER A 192 12.18 6.47 -8.44
N PRO A 193 11.06 5.74 -8.30
CA PRO A 193 10.24 5.78 -7.10
C PRO A 193 10.88 5.05 -5.92
N LYS A 194 10.35 5.25 -4.71
CA LYS A 194 10.63 4.41 -3.54
C LYS A 194 9.69 3.21 -3.49
N LEU A 195 10.18 2.06 -2.98
CA LEU A 195 9.38 0.86 -2.80
C LEU A 195 8.86 0.78 -1.35
N PHE A 196 7.57 0.45 -1.22
CA PHE A 196 6.91 0.18 0.06
C PHE A 196 6.02 -1.07 -0.04
N PHE A 197 5.84 -1.76 1.09
CA PHE A 197 4.87 -2.85 1.22
C PHE A 197 3.52 -2.29 1.68
N THR A 198 2.43 -2.90 1.25
CA THR A 198 1.08 -2.55 1.73
C THR A 198 0.84 -3.03 3.16
N ASP A 199 1.66 -3.98 3.61
CA ASP A 199 1.60 -4.58 4.94
C ASP A 199 2.99 -4.77 5.55
N THR A 200 3.19 -4.26 6.77
CA THR A 200 4.47 -4.32 7.48
C THR A 200 4.76 -5.69 8.06
N GLY A 201 3.73 -6.46 8.42
CA GLY A 201 3.91 -7.80 8.95
C GLY A 201 4.47 -8.75 7.90
N LEU A 202 3.96 -8.68 6.66
CA LEU A 202 4.54 -9.41 5.54
C LEU A 202 5.99 -8.99 5.28
N ALA A 203 6.27 -7.69 5.33
CA ALA A 203 7.64 -7.18 5.17
C ALA A 203 8.57 -7.68 6.28
N SER A 204 8.11 -7.66 7.54
CA SER A 204 8.85 -8.19 8.69
C SER A 204 9.16 -9.67 8.55
N PHE A 205 8.18 -10.47 8.13
CA PHE A 205 8.38 -11.90 7.86
C PHE A 205 9.44 -12.15 6.78
N LEU A 206 9.38 -11.39 5.68
CA LEU A 206 10.36 -11.50 4.58
C LEU A 206 11.78 -11.04 4.98
N LEU A 207 11.90 -10.19 6.01
CA LEU A 207 13.15 -9.79 6.65
C LEU A 207 13.64 -10.80 7.71
N GLU A 208 12.95 -11.93 7.87
CA GLU A 208 13.28 -12.98 8.85
C GLU A 208 13.17 -12.49 10.30
N ILE A 209 12.25 -11.56 10.56
CA ILE A 209 11.90 -11.11 11.91
C ILE A 209 10.83 -12.05 12.46
N GLU A 210 11.16 -12.79 13.51
CA GLU A 210 10.34 -13.88 14.05
C GLU A 210 9.53 -13.50 15.28
N SER A 211 9.77 -12.29 15.85
CA SER A 211 9.05 -11.84 17.05
C SER A 211 8.99 -10.32 17.17
N GLU A 212 8.00 -9.84 17.91
CA GLU A 212 7.83 -8.40 18.23
C GLU A 212 9.07 -7.84 18.96
N SER A 213 9.66 -8.62 19.86
CA SER A 213 10.86 -8.19 20.60
C SER A 213 12.08 -7.98 19.72
N GLN A 214 12.15 -8.66 18.58
CA GLN A 214 13.21 -8.49 17.59
C GLN A 214 13.08 -7.15 16.88
N ILE A 215 11.87 -6.68 16.55
CA ILE A 215 11.61 -5.38 15.90
C ILE A 215 12.33 -4.25 16.64
N LYS A 216 12.20 -4.21 17.96
CA LYS A 216 12.78 -3.15 18.81
C LYS A 216 14.29 -2.93 18.60
N ARG A 217 15.01 -3.99 18.24
CA ARG A 217 16.48 -3.99 18.09
C ARG A 217 16.91 -4.06 16.64
N ASP A 218 15.98 -4.24 15.73
CA ASP A 218 16.29 -4.42 14.31
C ASP A 218 16.65 -3.08 13.66
N LYS A 219 17.70 -3.11 12.84
CA LYS A 219 18.12 -1.95 12.05
C LYS A 219 17.07 -1.46 11.07
N MET A 220 16.16 -2.34 10.65
CA MET A 220 15.07 -2.01 9.73
C MET A 220 13.87 -1.36 10.43
N ARG A 221 13.83 -1.29 11.77
CA ARG A 221 12.70 -0.72 12.53
C ARG A 221 12.28 0.67 12.04
N GLY A 222 13.25 1.55 11.76
CA GLY A 222 12.98 2.89 11.24
C GLY A 222 12.27 2.86 9.89
N LEU A 223 12.74 2.05 8.96
CA LEU A 223 12.18 1.90 7.61
C LEU A 223 10.82 1.16 7.64
N LEU A 224 10.66 0.17 8.53
CA LEU A 224 9.37 -0.50 8.73
C LEU A 224 8.33 0.46 9.32
N PHE A 225 8.72 1.36 10.23
CA PHE A 225 7.85 2.40 10.76
C PHE A 225 7.47 3.41 9.65
N GLU A 226 8.43 3.87 8.84
CA GLU A 226 8.15 4.72 7.68
C GLU A 226 7.16 4.01 6.74
N ASN A 227 7.40 2.73 6.45
CA ASN A 227 6.50 1.92 5.62
C ASN A 227 5.08 1.85 6.21
N MET A 228 4.96 1.64 7.52
CA MET A 228 3.65 1.60 8.21
C MET A 228 2.88 2.89 7.98
N ILE A 229 3.50 4.05 8.16
CA ILE A 229 2.83 5.35 8.02
C ILE A 229 2.52 5.67 6.55
N VAL A 230 3.43 5.39 5.62
CA VAL A 230 3.17 5.63 4.19
C VAL A 230 2.08 4.69 3.66
N ALA A 231 2.05 3.43 4.12
CA ALA A 231 0.97 2.49 3.80
C ALA A 231 -0.37 2.92 4.42
N GLU A 232 -0.36 3.45 5.66
CA GLU A 232 -1.55 4.02 6.30
C GLU A 232 -2.13 5.16 5.47
N ALA A 233 -1.30 6.09 5.00
CA ALA A 233 -1.74 7.17 4.12
C ALA A 233 -2.38 6.65 2.83
N LEU A 234 -1.82 5.59 2.24
CA LEU A 234 -2.39 4.93 1.06
C LEU A 234 -3.76 4.31 1.39
N LYS A 235 -3.86 3.55 2.49
CA LYS A 235 -5.11 2.91 2.95
C LYS A 235 -6.22 3.94 3.17
N GLN A 236 -5.93 5.05 3.85
CA GLN A 236 -6.90 6.12 4.08
C GLN A 236 -7.45 6.70 2.77
N ARG A 237 -6.60 6.87 1.76
CA ARG A 237 -7.04 7.36 0.45
C ARG A 237 -7.94 6.36 -0.28
N LEU A 238 -7.52 5.10 -0.33
CA LEU A 238 -8.27 4.04 -1.01
C LEU A 238 -9.60 3.76 -0.30
N ASN A 239 -9.63 3.74 1.03
CA ASN A 239 -10.86 3.60 1.83
C ASN A 239 -11.84 4.76 1.60
N ALA A 240 -11.33 5.96 1.28
CA ALA A 240 -12.16 7.11 0.87
C ALA A 240 -12.53 7.10 -0.62
N GLY A 241 -12.25 6.03 -1.37
CA GLY A 241 -12.50 5.94 -2.81
C GLY A 241 -11.65 6.89 -3.67
N ARG A 242 -10.49 7.32 -3.15
CA ARG A 242 -9.59 8.26 -3.83
C ARG A 242 -8.39 7.54 -4.44
N THR A 243 -7.91 8.03 -5.57
CA THR A 243 -6.68 7.53 -6.20
C THR A 243 -5.43 7.86 -5.39
N ASN A 244 -4.39 7.05 -5.54
CA ASN A 244 -3.08 7.33 -4.96
C ASN A 244 -2.43 8.54 -5.63
N ASN A 245 -2.27 9.65 -4.88
CA ASN A 245 -1.55 10.86 -5.28
C ASN A 245 -0.40 11.19 -4.33
N LEU A 246 0.00 10.21 -3.52
CA LEU A 246 1.10 10.32 -2.58
C LEU A 246 2.43 10.42 -3.33
N CYS A 247 3.35 11.22 -2.83
CA CYS A 247 4.71 11.30 -3.36
C CYS A 247 5.70 11.62 -2.22
N PHE A 248 6.99 11.50 -2.53
CA PHE A 248 8.08 11.94 -1.66
C PHE A 248 8.92 12.99 -2.39
N TYR A 249 9.74 13.73 -1.64
CA TYR A 249 10.72 14.63 -2.23
C TYR A 249 12.13 14.26 -1.82
N ARG A 250 13.04 14.34 -2.77
CA ARG A 250 14.48 14.26 -2.50
C ARG A 250 15.24 15.09 -3.52
N ASP A 251 16.09 15.99 -3.01
CA ASP A 251 16.96 16.82 -3.83
C ASP A 251 18.35 16.18 -4.08
N SER A 252 19.17 16.86 -4.87
CA SER A 252 20.55 16.45 -5.19
C SER A 252 21.49 16.53 -3.97
N ASN A 253 21.12 17.30 -2.93
CA ASN A 253 21.91 17.46 -1.71
C ASN A 253 21.54 16.44 -0.64
N GLY A 254 20.54 15.57 -0.92
CA GLY A 254 20.08 14.54 0.00
C GLY A 254 19.00 15.02 0.98
N ASN A 255 18.52 16.28 0.89
CA ASN A 255 17.37 16.70 1.67
C ASN A 255 16.12 15.96 1.19
N GLU A 256 15.36 15.43 2.12
CA GLU A 256 14.22 14.56 1.84
C GLU A 256 13.00 14.98 2.64
N VAL A 257 11.80 14.80 2.07
CA VAL A 257 10.51 14.80 2.77
C VAL A 257 9.89 13.44 2.49
N ASP A 258 9.64 12.68 3.54
CA ASP A 258 9.26 11.26 3.45
C ASP A 258 7.91 11.06 2.74
N LEU A 259 6.94 11.93 3.02
CA LEU A 259 5.61 11.86 2.42
C LEU A 259 5.07 13.26 2.11
N ILE A 260 4.49 13.40 0.92
CA ILE A 260 3.79 14.62 0.48
C ILE A 260 2.42 14.22 -0.03
N THR A 261 1.41 14.95 0.41
CA THR A 261 0.04 14.85 -0.13
C THR A 261 -0.38 16.17 -0.74
N LYS A 262 -1.31 16.13 -1.70
CA LYS A 262 -1.87 17.32 -2.30
C LYS A 262 -3.35 17.47 -1.93
N ARG A 263 -3.70 18.59 -1.31
CA ARG A 263 -5.07 18.93 -0.96
C ARG A 263 -5.37 20.36 -1.37
N GLU A 264 -6.46 20.57 -2.11
CA GLU A 264 -6.93 21.93 -2.53
C GLU A 264 -5.85 22.78 -3.21
N GLY A 265 -4.95 22.16 -3.96
CA GLY A 265 -3.86 22.82 -4.64
C GLY A 265 -2.60 23.01 -3.81
N MET A 266 -2.68 22.85 -2.48
CA MET A 266 -1.56 22.96 -1.55
C MET A 266 -0.92 21.61 -1.26
N LEU A 267 0.35 21.64 -0.87
CA LEU A 267 1.13 20.46 -0.47
C LEU A 267 1.20 20.37 1.05
N ASN A 268 0.86 19.21 1.59
CA ASN A 268 1.09 18.89 2.98
C ASN A 268 2.32 18.01 3.09
N LEU A 269 3.25 18.39 3.94
CA LEU A 269 4.56 17.75 4.09
C LEU A 269 4.60 16.95 5.38
N TYR A 270 5.12 15.73 5.31
CA TYR A 270 5.26 14.85 6.46
C TYR A 270 6.66 14.26 6.51
N GLU A 271 7.32 14.45 7.65
CA GLU A 271 8.52 13.73 8.03
C GLU A 271 8.14 12.60 8.99
N ILE A 272 8.71 11.41 8.84
CA ILE A 272 8.31 10.22 9.57
C ILE A 272 9.49 9.69 10.39
N LYS A 273 9.32 9.56 11.71
CA LYS A 273 10.40 9.14 12.62
C LYS A 273 9.91 8.10 13.64
N SER A 274 10.57 6.96 13.69
CA SER A 274 10.27 5.88 14.66
C SER A 274 10.74 6.19 16.09
N SER A 275 11.43 7.32 16.31
CA SER A 275 11.91 7.76 17.62
C SER A 275 10.74 8.18 18.52
N GLU A 276 10.89 7.89 19.83
CA GLU A 276 9.99 8.40 20.88
C GLU A 276 10.36 9.81 21.34
N THR A 277 11.60 10.24 21.06
CA THR A 277 12.10 11.56 21.43
C THR A 277 12.21 12.44 20.20
N TYR A 278 11.60 13.63 20.27
CA TYR A 278 11.74 14.67 19.25
C TYR A 278 13.18 15.20 19.21
N HIS A 279 13.67 15.44 17.99
CA HIS A 279 14.93 16.11 17.74
C HIS A 279 14.76 17.22 16.67
N PRO A 280 15.36 18.42 16.83
CA PRO A 280 15.23 19.49 15.84
C PRO A 280 15.68 19.13 14.42
N ASP A 281 16.57 18.18 14.27
CA ASP A 281 17.02 17.69 12.97
C ASP A 281 15.91 17.05 12.14
N PHE A 282 14.80 16.61 12.77
CA PHE A 282 13.64 16.07 12.06
C PHE A 282 12.97 17.12 11.14
N GLU A 283 13.19 18.41 11.39
CA GLU A 283 12.62 19.49 10.60
C GLU A 283 13.43 19.83 9.34
N LYS A 284 14.65 19.32 9.19
CA LYS A 284 15.60 19.76 8.14
C LYS A 284 15.05 19.59 6.73
N GLY A 285 14.46 18.43 6.41
CA GLY A 285 13.91 18.13 5.09
C GLY A 285 12.74 19.07 4.75
N ILE A 286 11.80 19.21 5.69
CA ILE A 286 10.65 20.10 5.53
C ILE A 286 11.10 21.57 5.35
N LYS A 287 12.02 22.08 6.20
CA LYS A 287 12.54 23.44 6.07
C LYS A 287 13.24 23.69 4.75
N SER A 288 14.03 22.73 4.27
CA SER A 288 14.67 22.81 2.96
C SER A 288 13.65 22.89 1.82
N PHE A 289 12.57 22.08 1.91
CA PHE A 289 11.49 22.10 0.93
C PHE A 289 10.76 23.44 0.94
N ILE A 290 10.38 23.97 2.11
CA ILE A 290 9.71 25.27 2.26
C ILE A 290 10.57 26.39 1.68
N GLY A 291 11.89 26.38 1.91
CA GLY A 291 12.81 27.36 1.32
C GLY A 291 12.81 27.38 -0.20
N SER A 292 12.42 26.25 -0.85
CA SER A 292 12.38 26.13 -2.31
C SER A 292 10.99 26.30 -2.92
N PHE A 293 9.92 25.98 -2.17
CA PHE A 293 8.55 25.83 -2.67
C PHE A 293 7.48 26.36 -1.70
N GLY A 294 7.84 27.31 -0.81
CA GLY A 294 6.97 27.76 0.28
C GLY A 294 5.58 28.24 -0.15
N ASP A 295 5.46 28.87 -1.33
CA ASP A 295 4.20 29.40 -1.85
C ASP A 295 3.10 28.35 -2.07
N ILE A 296 3.48 27.07 -2.21
CA ILE A 296 2.54 25.98 -2.46
C ILE A 296 2.41 25.01 -1.28
N VAL A 297 3.01 25.35 -0.13
CA VAL A 297 2.98 24.52 1.07
C VAL A 297 1.83 24.93 1.98
N GLY A 298 0.95 23.95 2.32
CA GLY A 298 -0.21 24.16 3.19
C GLY A 298 0.09 23.86 4.66
N SER A 299 0.42 22.61 4.96
CA SER A 299 0.72 22.17 6.33
C SER A 299 1.96 21.30 6.40
N ASN A 300 2.61 21.32 7.57
CA ASN A 300 3.86 20.63 7.81
C ASN A 300 3.77 19.84 9.11
N SER A 301 4.14 18.58 9.10
CA SER A 301 4.03 17.74 10.29
C SER A 301 5.19 16.75 10.39
N ILE A 302 5.61 16.49 11.61
CA ILE A 302 6.45 15.34 11.96
C ILE A 302 5.54 14.30 12.58
N ILE A 303 5.41 13.15 11.92
CA ILE A 303 4.70 11.98 12.43
C ILE A 303 5.73 11.08 13.11
N TYR A 304 5.56 10.82 14.41
CA TYR A 304 6.58 10.07 15.15
C TYR A 304 5.97 9.20 16.27
N ASN A 305 6.80 8.40 16.91
CA ASN A 305 6.39 7.47 17.97
C ASN A 305 6.43 8.09 19.39
N GLY A 306 6.59 9.41 19.50
CA GLY A 306 6.67 10.08 20.81
C GLY A 306 5.32 10.61 21.28
N SER A 307 5.23 10.89 22.57
CA SER A 307 4.01 11.39 23.24
C SER A 307 3.85 12.90 23.19
N LEU A 308 4.89 13.66 22.83
CA LEU A 308 4.80 15.11 22.75
C LEU A 308 4.06 15.50 21.48
N GLU A 309 2.86 16.09 21.62
CA GLU A 309 2.08 16.63 20.52
C GLU A 309 1.99 18.14 20.62
N ASN A 310 2.13 18.82 19.49
CA ASN A 310 2.00 20.25 19.42
C ASN A 310 1.55 20.69 18.02
N GLU A 311 0.26 20.99 17.91
CA GLU A 311 -0.35 21.44 16.66
C GLU A 311 -0.21 22.95 16.40
N SER A 312 0.20 23.74 17.40
CA SER A 312 0.36 25.21 17.27
C SER A 312 1.71 25.61 16.68
N ARG A 313 2.64 24.67 16.48
CA ARG A 313 3.94 24.93 15.83
C ARG A 313 3.77 25.10 14.33
N GLU A 314 4.69 25.82 13.71
CA GLU A 314 4.81 25.89 12.24
C GLU A 314 4.97 24.50 11.61
N ILE A 315 5.78 23.64 12.24
CA ILE A 315 5.89 22.21 11.92
C ILE A 315 5.28 21.46 13.10
N LYS A 316 4.11 20.88 12.88
CA LYS A 316 3.32 20.18 13.92
C LYS A 316 4.03 18.90 14.35
N LEU A 317 3.87 18.55 15.62
CA LEU A 317 4.30 17.25 16.16
C LEU A 317 3.05 16.39 16.41
N ILE A 318 3.00 15.21 15.80
CA ILE A 318 1.84 14.33 15.83
C ILE A 318 2.29 12.93 16.19
N ASN A 319 1.70 12.34 17.23
CA ASN A 319 1.85 10.91 17.46
C ASN A 319 1.15 10.14 16.34
N TYR A 320 1.78 9.09 15.81
CA TYR A 320 1.22 8.31 14.70
C TYR A 320 -0.15 7.69 15.02
N LYS A 321 -0.46 7.42 16.31
CA LYS A 321 -1.77 6.90 16.75
C LYS A 321 -2.90 7.92 16.64
N HIS A 322 -2.56 9.21 16.63
CA HIS A 322 -3.51 10.32 16.50
C HIS A 322 -3.44 10.97 15.12
N LEU A 323 -2.96 10.22 14.13
CA LEU A 323 -2.79 10.71 12.77
C LEU A 323 -4.14 11.16 12.21
N PRO A 324 -4.33 12.47 11.91
CA PRO A 324 -5.54 12.94 11.26
C PRO A 324 -5.62 12.34 9.85
N PRO A 325 -6.82 12.31 9.24
CA PRO A 325 -6.94 11.87 7.85
C PRO A 325 -5.96 12.60 6.93
N ILE A 326 -5.02 11.86 6.34
CA ILE A 326 -4.03 12.35 5.38
C ILE A 326 -4.69 12.50 3.98
N MET A 327 -5.90 13.02 3.93
CA MET A 327 -6.73 13.11 2.71
C MET A 327 -6.61 14.47 2.02
#